data_ebd0aae0dc84c2e7be17786681c72057
#
_entry.id   ebd0aae0dc84c2e7be17786681c72057
#
_cell.length_a   1.000
_cell.length_b   1.000
_cell.length_c   1.000
_cell.angle_alpha   90.00
_cell.angle_beta   90.00
_cell.angle_gamma   90.00
#
_symmetry.space_group_name_H-M   'P 1'
#
loop_
_entity.id
_entity.type
_entity.pdbx_description
1 polymer ?
#
loop_
_entity_poly.entity_id
_entity_poly.type
_entity_poly.pdbx_seq_one_letter_code
_entity_poly.pdbx_strand_id
1 'polypeptide(L)'
;MRRVIVLSLLLGVLTTWFVLQGQTFGASAVDNYKWYCSQCHGTNGKGDGPNATKDQPVSPRDHTDTKSMGKLTDADIENVVRDGGKATGKSSMMPPFKKTLTDSEIKDLVKYLRQLCKC
;
A
#
# COMPACT_ATOMS: atom_id res chain seq x y z
N MET A 1 -20.29 51.49 -15.97
CA MET A 1 -20.31 50.19 -16.70
C MET A 1 -18.93 49.54 -16.89
N ARG A 2 -17.90 50.28 -17.29
CA ARG A 2 -16.53 49.67 -17.51
C ARG A 2 -15.91 49.08 -16.25
N ARG A 3 -16.09 49.64 -15.05
CA ARG A 3 -15.49 49.15 -13.79
C ARG A 3 -16.13 47.86 -13.26
N VAL A 4 -17.39 47.61 -13.52
CA VAL A 4 -18.09 46.39 -13.09
C VAL A 4 -17.68 45.19 -13.94
N ILE A 5 -17.44 45.36 -15.24
CA ILE A 5 -17.02 44.30 -16.14
C ILE A 5 -15.61 43.81 -15.78
N VAL A 6 -14.68 44.72 -15.42
CA VAL A 6 -13.31 44.36 -15.02
C VAL A 6 -13.29 43.58 -13.70
N LEU A 7 -14.11 43.92 -12.72
CA LEU A 7 -14.23 43.18 -11.46
C LEU A 7 -14.79 41.77 -11.68
N SER A 8 -15.78 41.61 -12.55
CA SER A 8 -16.38 40.32 -12.85
C SER A 8 -15.39 39.36 -13.57
N LEU A 9 -14.53 39.90 -14.43
CA LEU A 9 -13.50 39.11 -15.12
C LEU A 9 -12.39 38.69 -14.18
N LEU A 10 -12.00 39.50 -13.19
CA LEU A 10 -11.00 39.15 -12.21
C LEU A 10 -11.48 38.08 -11.22
N LEU A 11 -12.78 38.12 -10.82
CA LEU A 11 -13.35 37.05 -9.99
C LEU A 11 -13.42 35.70 -10.74
N GLY A 12 -13.74 35.73 -12.03
CA GLY A 12 -13.79 34.50 -12.85
C GLY A 12 -12.46 33.82 -13.03
N VAL A 13 -11.35 34.56 -13.11
CA VAL A 13 -10.00 34.00 -13.22
C VAL A 13 -9.50 33.39 -11.92
N LEU A 14 -9.89 33.96 -10.77
CA LEU A 14 -9.51 33.41 -9.46
C LEU A 14 -10.22 32.09 -9.12
N THR A 15 -11.44 31.88 -9.61
CA THR A 15 -12.20 30.65 -9.36
C THR A 15 -11.74 29.47 -10.23
N THR A 16 -11.20 29.73 -11.42
CA THR A 16 -10.70 28.66 -12.31
C THR A 16 -9.33 28.09 -11.88
N TRP A 17 -8.56 28.83 -11.09
CA TRP A 17 -7.26 28.33 -10.61
C TRP A 17 -7.37 27.31 -9.47
N PHE A 18 -8.53 27.23 -8.79
CA PHE A 18 -8.72 26.32 -7.65
C PHE A 18 -9.08 24.88 -8.08
N VAL A 19 -9.42 24.66 -9.36
CA VAL A 19 -9.90 23.35 -9.85
C VAL A 19 -8.78 22.49 -10.47
N LEU A 20 -7.57 23.03 -10.66
CA LEU A 20 -6.45 22.28 -11.28
C LEU A 20 -5.41 21.79 -10.28
N GLN A 21 -5.74 21.63 -9.01
CA GLN A 21 -4.92 20.83 -8.12
C GLN A 21 -5.25 19.37 -8.41
N GLY A 22 -4.59 18.82 -9.45
CA GLY A 22 -4.64 17.42 -9.76
C GLY A 22 -4.28 16.63 -8.51
N GLN A 23 -5.24 15.89 -7.97
CA GLN A 23 -4.96 14.91 -6.94
C GLN A 23 -4.09 13.84 -7.60
N THR A 24 -2.82 13.83 -7.29
CA THR A 24 -1.96 12.69 -7.57
C THR A 24 -2.45 11.55 -6.70
N PHE A 25 -3.33 10.71 -7.26
CA PHE A 25 -3.69 9.46 -6.62
C PHE A 25 -2.45 8.57 -6.65
N GLY A 26 -1.85 8.33 -5.49
CA GLY A 26 -0.92 7.23 -5.33
C GLY A 26 -1.62 5.92 -5.70
N ALA A 27 -0.86 4.89 -6.08
CA ALA A 27 -1.41 3.57 -6.35
C ALA A 27 -2.22 3.09 -5.13
N SER A 28 -3.39 2.49 -5.35
CA SER A 28 -4.20 1.97 -4.26
C SER A 28 -3.46 0.84 -3.53
N ALA A 29 -3.81 0.57 -2.27
CA ALA A 29 -3.21 -0.55 -1.53
C ALA A 29 -3.43 -1.89 -2.24
N VAL A 30 -4.56 -2.05 -2.94
CA VAL A 30 -4.87 -3.23 -3.76
C VAL A 30 -3.89 -3.35 -4.94
N ASP A 31 -3.63 -2.25 -5.63
CA ASP A 31 -2.69 -2.24 -6.76
C ASP A 31 -1.26 -2.51 -6.28
N ASN A 32 -0.82 -1.85 -5.21
CA ASN A 32 0.49 -2.09 -4.61
C ASN A 32 0.64 -3.55 -4.16
N TYR A 33 -0.38 -4.13 -3.54
CA TYR A 33 -0.39 -5.53 -3.17
C TYR A 33 -0.26 -6.45 -4.39
N LYS A 34 -1.06 -6.20 -5.43
CA LYS A 34 -1.04 -6.95 -6.67
C LYS A 34 0.34 -6.93 -7.34
N TRP A 35 0.99 -5.78 -7.39
CA TRP A 35 2.28 -5.62 -8.07
C TRP A 35 3.46 -6.16 -7.27
N TYR A 36 3.48 -5.93 -5.95
CA TYR A 36 4.67 -6.18 -5.14
C TYR A 36 4.57 -7.39 -4.21
N CYS A 37 3.37 -7.83 -3.86
CA CYS A 37 3.16 -8.85 -2.83
C CYS A 37 2.61 -10.17 -3.39
N SER A 38 1.73 -10.10 -4.41
CA SER A 38 0.98 -11.27 -4.89
C SER A 38 1.85 -12.35 -5.51
N GLN A 39 3.04 -12.01 -5.99
CA GLN A 39 3.96 -12.98 -6.59
C GLN A 39 4.38 -14.08 -5.59
N CYS A 40 4.47 -13.74 -4.31
CA CYS A 40 4.77 -14.70 -3.24
C CYS A 40 3.52 -15.01 -2.41
N HIS A 41 2.76 -13.97 -2.01
CA HIS A 41 1.64 -14.13 -1.10
C HIS A 41 0.32 -14.50 -1.77
N GLY A 42 0.27 -14.59 -3.11
CA GLY A 42 -0.94 -14.88 -3.87
C GLY A 42 -1.87 -13.68 -4.01
N THR A 43 -2.68 -13.68 -5.06
CA THR A 43 -3.64 -12.58 -5.34
C THR A 43 -4.71 -12.44 -4.27
N ASN A 44 -5.04 -13.56 -3.61
CA ASN A 44 -6.01 -13.61 -2.51
C ASN A 44 -5.35 -13.63 -1.12
N GLY A 45 -4.04 -13.50 -1.05
CA GLY A 45 -3.31 -13.44 0.21
C GLY A 45 -3.04 -14.78 0.90
N LYS A 46 -3.26 -15.92 0.23
CA LYS A 46 -3.15 -17.25 0.84
C LYS A 46 -1.73 -17.82 0.93
N GLY A 47 -0.72 -17.06 0.53
CA GLY A 47 0.67 -17.53 0.49
C GLY A 47 0.97 -18.49 -0.66
N ASP A 48 0.11 -18.51 -1.67
CA ASP A 48 0.10 -19.41 -2.83
C ASP A 48 0.49 -18.72 -4.14
N GLY A 49 1.28 -17.67 -4.07
CA GLY A 49 1.75 -16.96 -5.26
C GLY A 49 2.68 -17.83 -6.12
N PRO A 50 2.87 -17.48 -7.40
CA PRO A 50 3.70 -18.27 -8.33
C PRO A 50 5.15 -18.44 -7.86
N ASN A 51 5.66 -17.55 -7.02
CA ASN A 51 7.00 -17.67 -6.44
C ASN A 51 7.02 -18.44 -5.11
N ALA A 52 5.87 -18.90 -4.60
CA ALA A 52 5.77 -19.74 -3.40
C ALA A 52 6.05 -21.21 -3.76
N THR A 53 7.30 -21.56 -3.98
CA THR A 53 7.69 -22.94 -4.35
C THR A 53 7.96 -23.81 -3.11
N LYS A 54 7.84 -25.14 -3.26
CA LYS A 54 8.11 -26.11 -2.19
C LYS A 54 9.57 -26.12 -1.74
N ASP A 55 10.47 -25.61 -2.59
CA ASP A 55 11.93 -25.57 -2.33
C ASP A 55 12.32 -24.35 -1.46
N GLN A 56 11.39 -23.46 -1.17
CA GLN A 56 11.66 -22.33 -0.29
C GLN A 56 11.76 -22.80 1.17
N PRO A 57 12.76 -22.34 1.93
CA PRO A 57 12.95 -22.73 3.33
C PRO A 57 11.81 -22.28 4.24
N VAL A 58 11.06 -21.27 3.84
CA VAL A 58 9.90 -20.73 4.56
C VAL A 58 8.81 -20.33 3.56
N SER A 59 7.61 -20.84 3.73
CA SER A 59 6.46 -20.46 2.91
C SER A 59 6.04 -19.01 3.19
N PRO A 60 5.60 -18.26 2.17
CA PRO A 60 5.00 -16.95 2.36
C PRO A 60 3.81 -17.04 3.30
N ARG A 61 3.67 -16.04 4.18
CA ARG A 61 2.56 -16.00 5.14
C ARG A 61 1.21 -15.93 4.44
N ASP A 62 0.27 -16.73 4.91
CA ASP A 62 -1.15 -16.59 4.57
C ASP A 62 -1.72 -15.35 5.29
N HIS A 63 -2.03 -14.31 4.51
CA HIS A 63 -2.58 -13.06 5.00
C HIS A 63 -4.08 -13.16 5.31
N THR A 64 -4.74 -14.27 5.00
CA THR A 64 -6.15 -14.51 5.32
C THR A 64 -6.34 -15.27 6.64
N ASP A 65 -5.24 -15.80 7.20
CA ASP A 65 -5.29 -16.51 8.47
C ASP A 65 -5.42 -15.52 9.64
N THR A 66 -6.65 -15.34 10.11
CA THR A 66 -7.02 -14.46 11.23
C THR A 66 -6.20 -14.74 12.49
N LYS A 67 -5.91 -16.02 12.78
CA LYS A 67 -5.21 -16.43 14.00
C LYS A 67 -3.74 -16.03 13.98
N SER A 68 -3.05 -16.22 12.88
CA SER A 68 -1.64 -15.89 12.76
C SER A 68 -1.41 -14.40 12.53
N MET A 69 -2.27 -13.77 11.74
CA MET A 69 -2.20 -12.33 11.47
C MET A 69 -2.61 -11.49 12.69
N GLY A 70 -3.61 -11.94 13.45
CA GLY A 70 -4.07 -11.25 14.66
C GLY A 70 -3.03 -11.20 15.80
N LYS A 71 -1.97 -12.01 15.74
CA LYS A 71 -0.85 -11.95 16.70
C LYS A 71 0.15 -10.84 16.39
N LEU A 72 0.09 -10.28 15.18
CA LEU A 72 0.97 -9.20 14.76
C LEU A 72 0.32 -7.85 15.04
N THR A 73 1.09 -6.91 15.56
CA THR A 73 0.67 -5.51 15.63
C THR A 73 0.76 -4.86 14.24
N ASP A 74 0.08 -3.73 14.05
CA ASP A 74 0.23 -2.95 12.80
C ASP A 74 1.68 -2.52 12.58
N ALA A 75 2.39 -2.18 13.67
CA ALA A 75 3.81 -1.84 13.61
C ALA A 75 4.68 -3.04 13.16
N ASP A 76 4.36 -4.26 13.58
CA ASP A 76 5.08 -5.47 13.12
C ASP A 76 4.92 -5.65 11.61
N ILE A 77 3.70 -5.47 11.11
CA ILE A 77 3.41 -5.58 9.66
C ILE A 77 4.09 -4.44 8.91
N GLU A 78 3.96 -3.21 9.40
CA GLU A 78 4.58 -2.03 8.79
C GLU A 78 6.10 -2.20 8.69
N ASN A 79 6.75 -2.63 9.78
CA ASN A 79 8.20 -2.81 9.83
C ASN A 79 8.68 -3.91 8.85
N VAL A 80 7.98 -5.05 8.75
CA VAL A 80 8.39 -6.10 7.82
C VAL A 80 8.20 -5.68 6.36
N VAL A 81 7.17 -4.92 6.05
CA VAL A 81 6.99 -4.37 4.68
C VAL A 81 8.06 -3.34 4.38
N ARG A 82 8.32 -2.41 5.31
CA ARG A 82 9.31 -1.34 5.14
C ARG A 82 10.73 -1.89 5.01
N ASP A 83 11.16 -2.72 5.95
CA ASP A 83 12.57 -3.08 6.16
C ASP A 83 12.92 -4.49 5.69
N GLY A 84 11.92 -5.27 5.29
CA GLY A 84 12.07 -6.64 4.83
C GLY A 84 12.19 -7.66 5.96
N GLY A 85 12.05 -8.94 5.58
CA GLY A 85 12.04 -10.04 6.55
C GLY A 85 13.38 -10.20 7.28
N LYS A 86 14.51 -10.07 6.60
CA LYS A 86 15.83 -10.21 7.22
C LYS A 86 16.05 -9.23 8.38
N ALA A 87 15.68 -7.95 8.19
CA ALA A 87 15.86 -6.92 9.21
C ALA A 87 14.91 -7.09 10.42
N THR A 88 13.82 -7.83 10.23
CA THR A 88 12.79 -8.06 11.26
C THR A 88 12.80 -9.48 11.84
N GLY A 89 13.89 -10.24 11.63
CA GLY A 89 14.03 -11.60 12.15
C GLY A 89 13.11 -12.63 11.47
N LYS A 90 12.69 -12.35 10.22
CA LYS A 90 11.84 -13.22 9.40
C LYS A 90 12.61 -13.72 8.16
N SER A 91 11.92 -14.31 7.20
CA SER A 91 12.54 -14.84 5.99
C SER A 91 13.27 -13.75 5.19
N SER A 92 14.52 -14.01 4.79
CA SER A 92 15.28 -13.14 3.91
C SER A 92 14.70 -13.04 2.49
N MET A 93 13.76 -13.92 2.15
CA MET A 93 13.04 -13.89 0.85
C MET A 93 12.06 -12.71 0.76
N MET A 94 11.63 -12.15 1.90
CA MET A 94 10.79 -10.96 1.93
C MET A 94 11.64 -9.70 1.78
N PRO A 95 11.60 -9.00 0.62
CA PRO A 95 12.44 -7.83 0.38
C PRO A 95 11.92 -6.59 1.13
N PRO A 96 12.76 -5.56 1.34
CA PRO A 96 12.34 -4.27 1.87
C PRO A 96 11.70 -3.39 0.79
N PHE A 97 10.62 -2.70 1.13
CA PHE A 97 9.90 -1.82 0.18
C PHE A 97 10.05 -0.31 0.47
N LYS A 98 10.81 0.11 1.47
CA LYS A 98 10.98 1.53 1.84
C LYS A 98 11.57 2.44 0.74
N LYS A 99 12.19 1.87 -0.28
CA LYS A 99 12.70 2.62 -1.45
C LYS A 99 11.71 2.65 -2.62
N THR A 100 10.65 1.84 -2.54
CA THR A 100 9.66 1.64 -3.61
C THR A 100 8.32 2.26 -3.23
N LEU A 101 7.94 2.14 -1.96
CA LEU A 101 6.67 2.62 -1.42
C LEU A 101 6.91 3.74 -0.41
N THR A 102 6.02 4.71 -0.39
CA THR A 102 5.97 5.75 0.65
C THR A 102 5.45 5.17 1.97
N ASP A 103 5.72 5.86 3.07
CA ASP A 103 5.19 5.47 4.39
C ASP A 103 3.66 5.43 4.42
N SER A 104 2.98 6.31 3.66
CA SER A 104 1.53 6.29 3.54
C SER A 104 1.04 5.04 2.81
N GLU A 105 1.66 4.66 1.70
CA GLU A 105 1.31 3.45 0.95
C GLU A 105 1.56 2.18 1.76
N ILE A 106 2.62 2.14 2.58
CA ILE A 106 2.89 1.03 3.49
C ILE A 106 1.79 0.92 4.56
N LYS A 107 1.36 2.05 5.15
CA LYS A 107 0.24 2.06 6.10
C LYS A 107 -1.08 1.64 5.48
N ASP A 108 -1.32 2.01 4.24
CA ASP A 108 -2.53 1.59 3.52
C ASP A 108 -2.49 0.09 3.18
N LEU A 109 -1.30 -0.47 2.88
CA LEU A 109 -1.11 -1.92 2.78
C LEU A 109 -1.41 -2.63 4.10
N VAL A 110 -0.98 -2.11 5.25
CA VAL A 110 -1.33 -2.68 6.56
C VAL A 110 -2.85 -2.77 6.73
N LYS A 111 -3.58 -1.70 6.42
CA LYS A 111 -5.06 -1.70 6.47
C LYS A 111 -5.66 -2.76 5.52
N TYR A 112 -5.12 -2.87 4.32
CA TYR A 112 -5.57 -3.87 3.36
C TYR A 112 -5.33 -5.30 3.87
N LEU A 113 -4.17 -5.59 4.47
CA LEU A 113 -3.89 -6.88 5.08
C LEU A 113 -4.85 -7.21 6.24
N ARG A 114 -5.24 -6.20 7.04
CA ARG A 114 -6.29 -6.36 8.07
C ARG A 114 -7.64 -6.72 7.50
N GLN A 115 -7.99 -6.17 6.33
CA GLN A 115 -9.23 -6.56 5.63
C GLN A 115 -9.17 -8.03 5.15
N LEU A 116 -8.01 -8.49 4.65
CA LEU A 116 -7.84 -9.88 4.20
C LEU A 116 -7.99 -10.88 5.35
N CYS A 117 -7.36 -10.62 6.50
CA CYS A 117 -7.47 -11.51 7.67
C CYS A 117 -8.75 -11.32 8.49
N LYS A 118 -9.49 -10.24 8.26
CA LYS A 118 -10.64 -9.83 9.11
C LYS A 118 -10.25 -9.72 10.59
N CYS A 119 -9.09 -9.15 10.84
CA CYS A 119 -8.49 -9.09 12.20
C CYS A 119 -7.95 -7.69 12.58
#